data_7d00cc462de49488de0d657768448baa
#
_entry.id   7d00cc462de49488de0d657768448baa
#
_cell.length_a   1.000
_cell.length_b   1.000
_cell.length_c   1.000
_cell.angle_alpha   90.00
_cell.angle_beta   90.00
_cell.angle_gamma   90.00
#
_symmetry.space_group_name_H-M   'P 1'
#
loop_
_entity.id
_entity.type
_entity.pdbx_description
1 polymer ?
#
loop_
_entity_poly.entity_id
_entity_poly.type
_entity_poly.pdbx_seq_one_letter_code
_entity_poly.pdbx_strand_id
1 'polypeptide(L)'
;MLLRIAYCDDEIENGKKIRDYINQLMIQIEVEFELDFYVSGTVLLENVKKQNDYYDMVLLDMEMPDMNGIEIAEKIRELVSREVLITFLTSYPEYMQQSFRV
;
A
#
# COMPACT_ATOMS: atom_id res chain seq x y z
N MET A 1 -2.69 6.73 -18.69
CA MET A 1 -3.11 6.82 -17.28
C MET A 1 -1.97 6.39 -16.39
N LEU A 2 -1.68 7.15 -15.35
CA LEU A 2 -0.63 6.83 -14.39
C LEU A 2 -1.26 6.35 -13.09
N LEU A 3 -0.91 5.13 -12.68
CA LEU A 3 -1.38 4.55 -11.43
C LEU A 3 -0.40 4.91 -10.31
N ARG A 4 -0.87 5.58 -9.28
CA ARG A 4 -0.05 5.96 -8.14
C ARG A 4 -0.31 5.02 -6.97
N ILE A 5 0.75 4.33 -6.55
CA ILE A 5 0.68 3.27 -5.55
C ILE A 5 1.55 3.65 -4.35
N ALA A 6 0.99 3.53 -3.15
CA ALA A 6 1.76 3.57 -1.92
C ALA A 6 1.90 2.14 -1.39
N TYR A 7 3.08 1.77 -0.95
CA TYR A 7 3.32 0.48 -0.33
C TYR A 7 4.02 0.69 1.00
N CYS A 8 3.46 0.15 2.06
CA CYS A 8 3.97 0.29 3.41
C CYS A 8 4.32 -1.06 4.02
N ASP A 9 5.58 -1.23 4.39
CA ASP A 9 6.10 -2.47 4.98
C ASP A 9 7.38 -2.10 5.73
N ASP A 10 7.56 -2.60 6.94
CA ASP A 10 8.73 -2.28 7.75
C ASP A 10 9.99 -3.02 7.29
N GLU A 11 9.88 -3.99 6.39
CA GLU A 11 11.02 -4.72 5.84
C GLU A 11 11.40 -4.21 4.45
N ILE A 12 12.58 -3.63 4.33
CA ILE A 12 13.06 -3.04 3.07
C ILE A 12 13.17 -4.09 1.96
N GLU A 13 13.56 -5.31 2.29
CA GLU A 13 13.70 -6.38 1.30
C GLU A 13 12.36 -6.75 0.67
N ASN A 14 11.28 -6.73 1.45
CA ASN A 14 9.95 -6.96 0.92
C ASN A 14 9.56 -5.85 -0.08
N GLY A 15 9.95 -4.62 0.21
CA GLY A 15 9.72 -3.50 -0.69
C GLY A 15 10.32 -3.73 -2.07
N LYS A 16 11.55 -4.24 -2.11
CA LYS A 16 12.22 -4.54 -3.38
C LYS A 16 11.51 -5.65 -4.16
N LYS A 17 11.14 -6.73 -3.47
CA LYS A 17 10.45 -7.86 -4.11
C LYS A 17 9.11 -7.46 -4.69
N ILE A 18 8.34 -6.71 -3.93
CA ILE A 18 7.00 -6.27 -4.37
C ILE A 18 7.12 -5.28 -5.52
N ARG A 19 8.08 -4.37 -5.46
CA ARG A 19 8.31 -3.43 -6.56
C ARG A 19 8.63 -4.16 -7.85
N ASP A 20 9.50 -5.16 -7.81
CA ASP A 20 9.85 -5.94 -8.99
C ASP A 20 8.65 -6.70 -9.54
N TYR A 21 7.86 -7.31 -8.65
CA TYR A 21 6.66 -8.04 -9.04
C TYR A 21 5.64 -7.11 -9.70
N ILE A 22 5.39 -5.96 -9.10
CA ILE A 22 4.44 -4.99 -9.64
C ILE A 22 4.94 -4.47 -10.98
N ASN A 23 6.23 -4.21 -11.11
CA ASN A 23 6.81 -3.74 -12.37
C ASN A 23 6.57 -4.75 -13.50
N GLN A 24 6.80 -6.02 -13.25
CA GLN A 24 6.54 -7.07 -14.23
C GLN A 24 5.06 -7.16 -14.59
N LEU A 25 4.19 -7.09 -13.60
CA LEU A 25 2.75 -7.15 -13.83
C LEU A 25 2.26 -5.96 -14.67
N MET A 26 2.71 -4.77 -14.33
CA MET A 26 2.28 -3.54 -15.04
C MET A 26 2.79 -3.50 -16.47
N ILE A 27 3.99 -4.03 -16.74
CA ILE A 27 4.49 -4.17 -18.09
C ILE A 27 3.57 -5.08 -18.91
N GLN A 28 3.12 -6.20 -18.34
CA GLN A 28 2.26 -7.15 -19.04
C GLN A 28 0.90 -6.54 -19.40
N ILE A 29 0.36 -5.70 -18.54
CA ILE A 29 -0.95 -5.08 -18.78
C ILE A 29 -0.84 -3.67 -19.36
N GLU A 30 0.37 -3.24 -19.69
CA GLU A 30 0.64 -1.95 -20.33
C GLU A 30 0.12 -0.75 -19.53
N VAL A 31 0.32 -0.77 -18.21
CA VAL A 31 -0.08 0.32 -17.33
C VAL A 31 1.17 1.00 -16.77
N GLU A 32 1.21 2.33 -16.86
CA GLU A 32 2.26 3.12 -16.21
C GLU A 32 1.94 3.27 -14.74
N PHE A 33 2.97 3.21 -13.90
CA PHE A 33 2.78 3.36 -12.45
C PHE A 33 3.95 4.07 -11.79
N GLU A 34 3.66 4.67 -10.65
CA GLU A 34 4.65 5.16 -9.70
C GLU A 34 4.39 4.47 -8.37
N LEU A 35 5.43 4.03 -7.71
CA LEU A 35 5.32 3.37 -6.41
C LEU A 35 6.19 4.08 -5.39
N ASP A 36 5.56 4.56 -4.33
CA ASP A 36 6.25 5.12 -3.18
C ASP A 36 6.26 4.09 -2.06
N PHE A 37 7.45 3.79 -1.57
CA PHE A 37 7.63 2.81 -0.50
C PHE A 37 7.84 3.51 0.83
N TYR A 38 7.08 3.10 1.83
CA TYR A 38 7.15 3.62 3.19
C TYR A 38 7.50 2.49 4.16
N VAL A 39 8.46 2.74 5.06
CA VAL A 39 8.82 1.78 6.10
C VAL A 39 8.04 2.01 7.40
N SER A 40 7.23 3.04 7.45
CA SER A 40 6.48 3.44 8.63
C SER A 40 5.06 3.87 8.26
N GLY A 41 4.08 3.36 9.00
CA GLY A 41 2.70 3.78 8.82
C GLY A 41 2.49 5.25 9.15
N THR A 42 3.21 5.75 10.14
CA THR A 42 3.14 7.16 10.54
C THR A 42 3.54 8.08 9.38
N VAL A 43 4.64 7.75 8.70
CA VAL A 43 5.13 8.56 7.58
C VAL A 43 4.15 8.51 6.41
N LEU A 44 3.61 7.33 6.11
CA LEU A 44 2.58 7.20 5.08
C LEU A 44 1.39 8.10 5.39
N LEU A 45 0.87 8.07 6.61
CA LEU A 45 -0.29 8.87 7.00
C LEU A 45 -0.01 10.36 6.94
N GLU A 46 1.19 10.80 7.28
CA GLU A 46 1.57 12.21 7.15
C GLU A 46 1.50 12.67 5.70
N ASN A 47 1.97 11.83 4.77
CA ASN A 47 1.91 12.17 3.36
C ASN A 47 0.49 12.14 2.81
N VAL A 48 -0.33 11.21 3.26
CA VAL A 48 -1.75 11.17 2.87
C VAL A 48 -2.48 12.42 3.36
N LYS A 49 -2.16 12.92 4.55
CA LYS A 49 -2.75 14.17 5.04
C LYS A 49 -2.41 15.35 4.16
N LYS A 50 -1.19 15.39 3.63
CA LYS A 50 -0.73 16.49 2.77
C LYS A 50 -1.34 16.43 1.38
N GLN A 51 -1.56 15.22 0.86
CA GLN A 51 -2.03 14.99 -0.51
C GLN A 51 -3.05 13.85 -0.49
N ASN A 52 -4.20 14.10 0.12
CA ASN A 52 -5.14 13.04 0.48
C ASN A 52 -5.77 12.29 -0.70
N ASP A 53 -5.78 12.85 -1.90
CA ASP A 53 -6.29 12.18 -3.09
C ASP A 53 -5.20 11.80 -4.09
N TYR A 54 -3.96 11.71 -3.63
CA TYR A 54 -2.82 11.45 -4.51
C TYR A 54 -2.76 9.99 -4.97
N TYR A 55 -2.96 9.04 -4.05
CA TYR A 55 -2.80 7.62 -4.36
C TYR A 55 -4.08 7.00 -4.88
N ASP A 56 -3.92 6.11 -5.86
CA ASP A 56 -5.01 5.29 -6.40
C ASP A 56 -5.11 3.95 -5.66
N MET A 57 -3.98 3.45 -5.17
CA MET A 57 -3.89 2.17 -4.50
C MET A 57 -2.91 2.25 -3.34
N VAL A 58 -3.25 1.59 -2.24
CA VAL A 58 -2.37 1.45 -1.08
C VAL A 58 -2.22 -0.02 -0.75
N LEU A 59 -0.98 -0.48 -0.69
CA LEU A 59 -0.61 -1.83 -0.27
C LEU A 59 -0.06 -1.74 1.14
N LEU A 60 -0.59 -2.52 2.05
CA LEU A 60 -0.22 -2.47 3.46
C LEU A 60 0.19 -3.83 3.98
N ASP A 61 1.33 -3.89 4.67
CA ASP A 61 1.67 -5.04 5.48
C ASP A 61 0.73 -5.09 6.70
N MET A 62 0.26 -6.28 7.05
CA MET A 62 -0.65 -6.45 8.18
C MET A 62 0.03 -6.16 9.52
N GLU A 63 1.29 -6.50 9.66
CA GLU A 63 2.01 -6.40 10.93
C GLU A 63 3.23 -5.49 10.81
N MET A 64 3.19 -4.39 11.53
CA MET A 64 4.31 -3.45 11.63
C MET A 64 4.44 -2.96 13.07
N PRO A 65 5.66 -2.62 13.53
CA PRO A 65 5.87 -2.29 14.94
C PRO A 65 5.15 -1.05 15.43
N ASP A 66 5.00 -0.03 14.57
CA ASP A 66 4.41 1.24 15.01
C ASP A 66 2.89 1.25 14.90
N MET A 67 2.33 0.53 13.93
CA MET A 67 0.91 0.58 13.65
C MET A 67 0.56 -0.57 12.71
N ASN A 68 -0.50 -1.33 13.00
CA ASN A 68 -0.86 -2.43 12.10
C ASN A 68 -1.58 -1.91 10.85
N GLY A 69 -1.64 -2.77 9.83
CA GLY A 69 -2.20 -2.38 8.54
C GLY A 69 -3.67 -1.98 8.61
N ILE A 70 -4.45 -2.62 9.48
CA ILE A 70 -5.88 -2.31 9.61
C ILE A 70 -6.07 -0.91 10.17
N GLU A 71 -5.29 -0.53 11.19
CA GLU A 71 -5.36 0.81 11.75
C GLU A 71 -5.00 1.88 10.73
N ILE A 72 -3.98 1.60 9.92
CA ILE A 72 -3.58 2.52 8.85
C ILE A 72 -4.70 2.67 7.83
N ALA A 73 -5.31 1.56 7.42
CA ALA A 73 -6.41 1.58 6.45
C ALA A 73 -7.59 2.41 6.96
N GLU A 74 -7.96 2.24 8.22
CA GLU A 74 -9.05 3.01 8.82
C GLU A 74 -8.75 4.50 8.80
N LYS A 75 -7.51 4.89 9.14
CA LYS A 75 -7.12 6.30 9.11
C LYS A 75 -7.08 6.87 7.71
N ILE A 76 -6.64 6.09 6.72
CA ILE A 76 -6.67 6.52 5.33
C ILE A 76 -8.12 6.80 4.90
N ARG A 77 -9.06 5.92 5.24
CA ARG A 77 -10.48 6.12 4.91
C ARG A 77 -11.05 7.40 5.51
N GLU A 78 -10.57 7.80 6.68
CA GLU A 78 -10.98 9.06 7.29
C GLU A 78 -10.39 10.28 6.58
N LEU A 79 -9.18 10.15 6.03
CA LEU A 79 -8.43 11.26 5.46
C LEU A 79 -8.75 11.54 4.00
N VAL A 80 -9.07 10.50 3.21
CA VAL A 80 -9.27 10.68 1.77
C VAL A 80 -10.73 11.00 1.46
N SER A 81 -10.93 11.79 0.40
CA SER A 81 -12.27 12.18 -0.02
C SER A 81 -12.85 11.25 -1.09
N ARG A 82 -12.03 10.44 -1.74
CA ARG A 82 -12.47 9.46 -2.74
C ARG A 82 -12.11 8.05 -2.29
N GLU A 83 -12.70 7.05 -2.93
CA GLU A 83 -12.33 5.67 -2.66
C GLU A 83 -10.94 5.42 -3.23
N VAL A 84 -10.06 4.87 -2.39
CA VAL A 84 -8.76 4.36 -2.79
C VAL A 84 -8.78 2.84 -2.56
N LEU A 85 -8.17 2.10 -3.47
CA LEU A 85 -8.08 0.65 -3.30
C LEU A 85 -7.03 0.35 -2.25
N ILE A 86 -7.43 -0.34 -1.19
CA ILE A 86 -6.51 -0.75 -0.12
C ILE A 86 -6.42 -2.26 -0.13
N THR A 87 -5.22 -2.78 -0.23
CA THR A 87 -4.95 -4.22 -0.26
C THR A 87 -3.92 -4.55 0.80
N PHE A 88 -4.20 -5.59 1.57
CA PHE A 88 -3.27 -6.08 2.58
C PHE A 88 -2.36 -7.15 2.01
N LEU A 89 -1.08 -7.07 2.35
CA LEU A 89 -0.08 -8.07 2.03
C LEU A 89 0.44 -8.65 3.33
N THR A 90 0.76 -9.94 3.31
CA THR A 90 1.29 -10.59 4.50
C THR A 90 2.14 -11.78 4.10
N SER A 91 3.14 -12.07 4.92
CA SER A 91 3.99 -13.25 4.75
C SER A 91 3.39 -14.50 5.41
N TYR A 92 2.25 -14.38 6.09
CA TYR A 92 1.61 -15.51 6.76
C TYR A 92 0.58 -16.16 5.84
N PRO A 93 0.76 -17.45 5.49
CA PRO A 93 -0.12 -18.12 4.52
C PRO A 93 -1.61 -18.09 4.89
N GLU A 94 -1.93 -18.15 6.17
CA GLU A 94 -3.31 -18.09 6.63
C GLU A 94 -4.02 -16.78 6.30
N TYR A 95 -3.26 -15.69 6.18
CA TYR A 95 -3.81 -14.40 5.77
C TYR A 95 -3.86 -14.24 4.26
N MET A 96 -2.97 -14.93 3.54
CA MET A 96 -2.92 -14.84 2.09
C MET A 96 -4.18 -15.37 1.42
N GLN A 97 -4.88 -16.29 2.08
CA GLN A 97 -6.15 -16.83 1.59
C GLN A 97 -7.32 -15.89 1.81
N GLN A 98 -7.09 -14.84 2.57
CA GLN A 98 -8.11 -13.85 2.91
C GLN A 98 -7.63 -12.50 2.39
N SER A 99 -7.87 -12.25 1.11
CA SER A 99 -7.58 -10.94 0.55
C SER A 99 -8.62 -9.95 1.04
N PHE A 100 -8.21 -9.06 1.92
CA PHE A 100 -9.12 -8.05 2.45
C PHE A 100 -9.01 -6.77 1.63
N ARG A 101 -10.16 -6.25 1.22
CA ARG A 101 -10.30 -4.90 0.70
C ARG A 101 -11.05 -4.08 1.72
N VAL A 102 -10.52 -2.92 1.98
CA VAL A 102 -11.14 -2.00 2.93
C VAL A 102 -11.58 -0.74 2.21
#